data_8ec81413c4ba3952f54ebf28efb0cf71
#
_entry.id   8ec81413c4ba3952f54ebf28efb0cf71
#
_cell.length_a   1.000
_cell.length_b   1.000
_cell.length_c   1.000
_cell.angle_alpha   90.00
_cell.angle_beta   90.00
_cell.angle_gamma   90.00
#
_symmetry.space_group_name_H-M   'P 1'
#
loop_
_entity.id
_entity.type
_entity.pdbx_description
1 polymer ?
#
loop_
_entity_poly.entity_id
_entity_poly.type
_entity_poly.pdbx_seq_one_letter_code
_entity_poly.pdbx_strand_id
1 'polypeptide(L)'
;DLVVSDGPVFTTTSLPNGESATSYSQNIDVTGDSAVTISTTVVSGALPGGITIGSTSNPSGSTYRAVISGTMPTIASQTVYNFTVRATDAQGQTTDQALSITSTAGISNSGGFC
;
A
#
# COMPACT_ATOMS: atom_id res chain seq x y z
N ASP A 1 5.88 21.40 -30.52
CA ASP A 1 6.07 21.32 -29.10
C ASP A 1 5.92 19.91 -28.60
N LEU A 2 6.75 19.56 -27.68
CA LEU A 2 6.74 18.21 -27.15
C LEU A 2 5.97 18.20 -25.83
N VAL A 3 4.89 17.46 -25.82
CA VAL A 3 4.17 17.26 -24.59
C VAL A 3 4.72 16.00 -23.93
N VAL A 4 5.28 16.19 -22.76
CA VAL A 4 5.79 15.06 -22.00
C VAL A 4 4.78 14.71 -20.95
N SER A 5 4.29 13.49 -21.02
CA SER A 5 3.37 13.00 -20.01
C SER A 5 4.18 12.62 -18.78
N ASP A 6 3.78 13.14 -17.65
CA ASP A 6 4.41 12.75 -16.40
C ASP A 6 3.98 11.34 -16.05
N GLY A 7 4.90 10.58 -15.54
CA GLY A 7 4.55 9.26 -15.04
C GLY A 7 3.65 9.37 -13.82
N PRO A 8 3.11 8.25 -13.37
CA PRO A 8 2.25 8.27 -12.20
C PRO A 8 3.02 8.72 -10.96
N VAL A 9 2.34 9.42 -10.08
CA VAL A 9 2.93 9.95 -8.86
C VAL A 9 2.13 9.43 -7.67
N PHE A 10 2.81 8.79 -6.75
CA PHE A 10 2.16 8.34 -5.53
C PHE A 10 1.94 9.52 -4.60
N THR A 11 0.70 9.74 -4.22
CA THR A 11 0.38 10.72 -3.20
C THR A 11 0.39 10.09 -1.82
N THR A 12 0.21 8.77 -1.75
CA THR A 12 0.39 8.02 -0.51
C THR A 12 1.86 7.64 -0.40
N THR A 13 2.56 8.22 0.55
CA THR A 13 3.99 7.98 0.73
C THR A 13 4.31 7.26 2.02
N SER A 14 3.31 7.00 2.85
CA SER A 14 3.49 6.24 4.08
C SER A 14 2.17 5.61 4.46
N LEU A 15 2.24 4.60 5.31
CA LEU A 15 1.06 3.89 5.78
C LEU A 15 1.09 3.87 7.30
N PRO A 16 -0.09 3.93 7.95
CA PRO A 16 -0.13 3.86 9.40
C PRO A 16 0.21 2.47 9.90
N ASN A 17 0.48 2.39 11.20
CA ASN A 17 0.80 1.12 11.82
C ASN A 17 -0.43 0.22 11.85
N GLY A 18 -0.19 -1.09 11.79
CA GLY A 18 -1.22 -2.07 12.04
C GLY A 18 -0.98 -2.75 13.38
N GLU A 19 -1.87 -3.65 13.74
CA GLU A 19 -1.76 -4.43 14.94
C GLU A 19 -1.90 -5.91 14.63
N SER A 20 -1.25 -6.73 15.43
CA SER A 20 -1.33 -8.17 15.30
C SER A 20 -2.79 -8.64 15.31
N ALA A 21 -3.14 -9.50 14.37
CA ALA A 21 -4.43 -10.19 14.29
C ALA A 21 -5.64 -9.25 14.16
N THR A 22 -5.44 -8.02 13.71
CA THR A 22 -6.54 -7.07 13.50
C THR A 22 -6.72 -6.79 12.02
N SER A 23 -7.89 -6.29 11.66
CA SER A 23 -8.13 -5.89 10.28
C SER A 23 -7.38 -4.59 9.97
N TYR A 24 -6.97 -4.46 8.71
CA TYR A 24 -6.21 -3.31 8.25
C TYR A 24 -6.78 -2.89 6.90
N SER A 25 -6.94 -1.61 6.69
CA SER A 25 -7.43 -1.11 5.41
C SER A 25 -6.95 0.31 5.22
N GLN A 26 -6.21 0.54 4.14
CA GLN A 26 -5.72 1.87 3.80
C GLN A 26 -5.77 2.04 2.29
N ASN A 27 -5.80 3.30 1.87
CA ASN A 27 -5.80 3.63 0.45
C ASN A 27 -4.41 3.96 -0.01
N ILE A 28 -4.05 3.45 -1.18
CA ILE A 28 -2.84 3.87 -1.87
C ILE A 28 -3.30 4.70 -3.05
N ASP A 29 -3.00 5.99 -3.02
CA ASP A 29 -3.46 6.92 -4.04
C ASP A 29 -2.31 7.33 -4.95
N VAL A 30 -2.63 7.40 -6.24
CA VAL A 30 -1.67 7.76 -7.28
C VAL A 30 -2.38 8.72 -8.22
N THR A 31 -1.66 9.73 -8.68
CA THR A 31 -2.18 10.61 -9.72
C THR A 31 -1.44 10.38 -11.02
N GLY A 32 -2.10 10.61 -12.14
CA GLY A 32 -1.46 10.45 -13.43
C GLY A 32 -2.23 11.17 -14.53
N ASP A 33 -1.56 11.39 -15.64
CA ASP A 33 -2.14 12.07 -16.80
C ASP A 33 -3.03 11.15 -17.62
N SER A 34 -2.91 9.87 -17.42
CA SER A 34 -3.67 8.87 -18.15
C SER A 34 -4.03 7.75 -17.17
N ALA A 35 -4.78 6.78 -17.67
CA ALA A 35 -5.23 5.69 -16.80
C ALA A 35 -4.04 5.01 -16.13
N VAL A 36 -4.12 4.89 -14.82
CA VAL A 36 -3.06 4.30 -14.01
C VAL A 36 -3.54 2.99 -13.44
N THR A 37 -2.67 1.99 -13.50
CA THR A 37 -2.90 0.71 -12.84
C THR A 37 -1.88 0.55 -11.73
N ILE A 38 -2.37 0.34 -10.52
CA ILE A 38 -1.50 0.06 -9.38
C ILE A 38 -1.38 -1.45 -9.29
N SER A 39 -0.13 -1.92 -9.23
CA SER A 39 0.12 -3.36 -9.21
C SER A 39 -0.47 -3.98 -7.94
N THR A 40 -1.10 -5.14 -8.10
CA THR A 40 -1.65 -5.86 -6.95
C THR A 40 -0.59 -6.75 -6.30
N THR A 41 0.61 -6.79 -6.88
CA THR A 41 1.73 -7.50 -6.28
C THR A 41 2.85 -6.51 -6.07
N VAL A 42 3.64 -6.73 -5.02
CA VAL A 42 4.76 -5.84 -4.74
C VAL A 42 5.92 -6.14 -5.67
N VAL A 43 6.67 -5.10 -6.00
CA VAL A 43 7.85 -5.24 -6.86
C VAL A 43 8.99 -5.86 -6.06
N SER A 44 9.08 -5.49 -4.81
CA SER A 44 10.11 -6.03 -3.92
C SER A 44 9.56 -6.03 -2.50
N GLY A 45 10.23 -6.76 -1.63
CA GLY A 45 9.79 -6.89 -0.26
C GLY A 45 8.60 -7.83 -0.16
N ALA A 46 7.85 -7.67 0.91
CA ALA A 46 6.70 -8.53 1.16
C ALA A 46 5.66 -7.82 1.99
N LEU A 47 4.40 -8.09 1.68
CA LEU A 47 3.28 -7.62 2.51
C LEU A 47 3.15 -8.52 3.72
N PRO A 48 2.57 -7.99 4.82
CA PRO A 48 2.21 -8.86 5.93
C PRO A 48 1.30 -9.99 5.44
N GLY A 49 1.41 -11.15 6.05
CA GLY A 49 0.55 -12.26 5.69
C GLY A 49 -0.92 -11.87 5.90
N GLY A 50 -1.77 -12.21 4.95
CA GLY A 50 -3.19 -11.85 5.02
C GLY A 50 -3.53 -10.47 4.48
N ILE A 51 -2.55 -9.67 4.12
CA ILE A 51 -2.76 -8.34 3.54
C ILE A 51 -2.54 -8.42 2.03
N THR A 52 -3.46 -7.83 1.28
CA THR A 52 -3.39 -7.82 -0.18
C THR A 52 -3.70 -6.42 -0.70
N ILE A 53 -3.27 -6.16 -1.92
CA ILE A 53 -3.57 -4.91 -2.61
C ILE A 53 -4.70 -5.22 -3.60
N GLY A 54 -5.80 -4.47 -3.49
CA GLY A 54 -6.93 -4.66 -4.39
C GLY A 54 -6.70 -4.02 -5.75
N SER A 55 -7.65 -4.21 -6.65
CA SER A 55 -7.55 -3.64 -7.97
C SER A 55 -7.70 -2.13 -7.93
N THR A 56 -7.17 -1.48 -8.97
CA THR A 56 -7.18 -0.03 -9.07
C THR A 56 -8.57 0.49 -9.40
N SER A 57 -8.97 1.55 -8.71
CA SER A 57 -10.18 2.28 -9.04
C SER A 57 -9.81 3.73 -9.32
N ASN A 58 -10.76 4.47 -9.88
CA ASN A 58 -10.56 5.87 -10.23
C ASN A 58 -11.58 6.71 -9.48
N PRO A 59 -11.28 7.11 -8.24
CA PRO A 59 -12.25 7.86 -7.44
C PRO A 59 -12.52 9.25 -7.97
N SER A 60 -11.58 9.87 -8.66
CA SER A 60 -11.83 11.17 -9.26
C SER A 60 -10.76 11.49 -10.29
N GLY A 61 -11.16 12.07 -11.40
CA GLY A 61 -10.29 12.66 -12.42
C GLY A 61 -8.98 11.92 -12.64
N SER A 62 -7.92 12.49 -12.18
CA SER A 62 -6.58 11.94 -12.35
C SER A 62 -6.08 11.16 -11.14
N THR A 63 -6.95 10.90 -10.18
CA THR A 63 -6.58 10.13 -8.98
C THR A 63 -7.00 8.68 -9.14
N TYR A 64 -6.07 7.80 -8.89
CA TYR A 64 -6.30 6.36 -8.96
C TYR A 64 -5.96 5.76 -7.61
N ARG A 65 -6.74 4.78 -7.18
CA ARG A 65 -6.65 4.25 -5.83
C ARG A 65 -6.66 2.74 -5.83
N ALA A 66 -5.79 2.17 -5.03
CA ALA A 66 -5.85 0.76 -4.68
C ALA A 66 -5.97 0.67 -3.18
N VAL A 67 -6.77 -0.28 -2.71
CA VAL A 67 -6.94 -0.46 -1.27
C VAL A 67 -6.08 -1.61 -0.83
N ILE A 68 -5.20 -1.33 0.13
CA ILE A 68 -4.41 -2.37 0.77
C ILE A 68 -5.16 -2.78 2.03
N SER A 69 -5.55 -4.05 2.11
CA SER A 69 -6.45 -4.47 3.18
C SER A 69 -6.29 -5.95 3.47
N GLY A 70 -6.86 -6.35 4.57
CA GLY A 70 -6.87 -7.73 5.01
C GLY A 70 -6.79 -7.79 6.51
N THR A 71 -6.36 -8.93 7.02
CA THR A 71 -6.16 -9.14 8.45
C THR A 71 -4.68 -9.31 8.70
N MET A 72 -4.14 -8.52 9.61
CA MET A 72 -2.73 -8.60 9.98
C MET A 72 -2.43 -9.95 10.59
N PRO A 73 -1.23 -10.49 10.34
CA PRO A 73 -0.89 -11.77 10.95
C PRO A 73 -0.67 -11.62 12.46
N THR A 74 -0.77 -12.74 13.15
CA THR A 74 -0.46 -12.78 14.57
C THR A 74 1.06 -12.79 14.73
N ILE A 75 1.57 -11.84 15.47
CA ILE A 75 3.01 -11.72 15.68
C ILE A 75 3.29 -11.56 17.18
N ALA A 76 4.46 -12.05 17.59
CA ALA A 76 4.85 -12.00 18.98
C ALA A 76 5.58 -10.72 19.34
N SER A 77 6.10 -10.02 18.34
CA SER A 77 6.84 -8.77 18.57
C SER A 77 6.62 -7.85 17.39
N GLN A 78 6.87 -6.57 17.61
CA GLN A 78 6.71 -5.58 16.56
C GLN A 78 7.54 -5.93 15.33
N THR A 79 6.93 -5.86 14.17
CA THR A 79 7.57 -6.23 12.93
C THR A 79 7.29 -5.15 11.89
N VAL A 80 8.32 -4.79 11.13
CA VAL A 80 8.19 -3.84 10.03
C VAL A 80 8.19 -4.62 8.73
N TYR A 81 7.17 -4.38 7.91
CA TYR A 81 7.05 -5.01 6.60
C TYR A 81 7.34 -3.95 5.55
N ASN A 82 8.43 -4.12 4.83
CA ASN A 82 8.82 -3.18 3.77
C ASN A 82 8.48 -3.78 2.42
N PHE A 83 7.93 -2.96 1.55
CA PHE A 83 7.57 -3.41 0.21
C PHE A 83 7.54 -2.23 -0.73
N THR A 84 7.62 -2.50 -2.02
CA THR A 84 7.57 -1.47 -3.05
C THR A 84 6.40 -1.76 -3.97
N VAL A 85 5.60 -0.74 -4.22
CA VAL A 85 4.41 -0.84 -5.07
C VAL A 85 4.71 -0.09 -6.36
N ARG A 86 4.26 -0.63 -7.48
CA ARG A 86 4.46 -0.01 -8.79
C ARG A 86 3.14 0.45 -9.38
N ALA A 87 3.14 1.65 -9.94
CA ALA A 87 2.02 2.16 -10.70
C ALA A 87 2.46 2.34 -12.14
N THR A 88 1.60 1.97 -13.08
CA THR A 88 1.89 2.06 -14.51
C THR A 88 0.78 2.85 -15.18
N ASP A 89 1.13 3.83 -15.99
CA ASP A 89 0.13 4.59 -16.72
C ASP A 89 -0.10 4.00 -18.12
N ALA A 90 -1.01 4.62 -18.88
CA ALA A 90 -1.40 4.09 -20.19
C ALA A 90 -0.26 4.19 -21.20
N GLN A 91 0.72 5.01 -20.98
CA GLN A 91 1.88 5.13 -21.86
C GLN A 91 2.99 4.16 -21.51
N GLY A 92 2.79 3.36 -20.48
CA GLY A 92 3.80 2.41 -20.05
C GLY A 92 4.83 2.98 -19.10
N GLN A 93 4.63 4.21 -18.63
CA GLN A 93 5.53 4.80 -17.64
C GLN A 93 5.23 4.21 -16.29
N THR A 94 6.27 3.96 -15.52
CA THR A 94 6.10 3.33 -14.21
C THR A 94 6.73 4.19 -13.14
N THR A 95 6.18 4.08 -11.93
CA THR A 95 6.72 4.72 -10.75
C THR A 95 6.62 3.73 -9.61
N ASP A 96 7.70 3.57 -8.89
CA ASP A 96 7.75 2.68 -7.75
C ASP A 96 7.74 3.51 -6.48
N GLN A 97 6.97 3.06 -5.50
CA GLN A 97 6.92 3.74 -4.21
C GLN A 97 7.21 2.73 -3.12
N ALA A 98 8.26 3.00 -2.37
CA ALA A 98 8.57 2.19 -1.21
C ALA A 98 7.62 2.56 -0.08
N LEU A 99 7.03 1.56 0.52
CA LEU A 99 6.11 1.73 1.63
C LEU A 99 6.46 0.74 2.71
N SER A 100 5.97 0.99 3.90
CA SER A 100 6.15 0.04 4.99
C SER A 100 4.94 0.08 5.89
N ILE A 101 4.67 -1.07 6.51
CA ILE A 101 3.65 -1.19 7.53
C ILE A 101 4.36 -1.72 8.76
N THR A 102 4.30 -0.98 9.86
CA THR A 102 4.82 -1.46 11.12
C THR A 102 3.66 -2.08 11.88
N SER A 103 3.75 -3.37 12.14
CA SER A 103 2.73 -4.08 12.89
C SER A 103 3.18 -4.23 14.32
N THR A 104 2.39 -3.70 15.23
CA THR A 104 2.68 -3.86 16.65
C THR A 104 2.22 -5.24 17.09
N ALA A 105 2.79 -5.71 18.20
CA ALA A 105 2.47 -7.06 18.66
C ALA A 105 1.05 -7.18 19.18
N GLY A 106 0.35 -6.08 19.25
CA GLY A 106 -0.99 -6.07 19.81
C GLY A 106 -0.92 -6.02 21.32
N ILE A 107 -2.04 -5.72 21.94
CA ILE A 107 -2.15 -5.71 23.39
C ILE A 107 -2.54 -7.10 23.82
N SER A 108 -1.71 -7.68 24.47
CA SER A 108 -2.10 -8.95 25.04
C SER A 108 -2.67 -8.72 26.40
N ASN A 109 -2.93 -8.43 26.47
CA ASN A 109 -3.10 -8.32 27.36
C ASN A 109 -2.87 -8.58 28.21
N SER A 110 -2.62 -8.45 28.21
CA SER A 110 -2.28 -8.42 28.70
C SER A 110 -2.12 -8.52 29.33
N GLY A 111 -2.05 -8.83 29.58
CA GLY A 111 -1.93 -8.77 30.04
C GLY A 111 -1.71 -8.74 30.81
N GLY A 112 -1.70 -8.77 31.09
CA GLY A 112 -1.46 -8.52 31.66
C GLY A 112 -1.54 -8.26 32.46
N PHE A 113 -1.83 -8.17 32.88
CA PHE A 113 -1.91 -7.71 33.54
C PHE A 113 -2.21 -7.98 34.29
N CYS A 114 -2.11 -7.91 34.71
CA CYS A 114 -2.29 -8.04 35.35
C CYS A 114 -2.63 -8.06 35.71
#